data_210e0385a32f809728afaff9508f2159
#
_entry.id   210e0385a32f809728afaff9508f2159
#
_cell.length_a   1.000
_cell.length_b   1.000
_cell.length_c   1.000
_cell.angle_alpha   90.00
_cell.angle_beta   90.00
_cell.angle_gamma   90.00
#
_symmetry.space_group_name_H-M   'P 1'
#
loop_
_entity.id
_entity.type
_entity.pdbx_description
1 polymer ?
#
loop_
_entity_poly.entity_id
_entity_poly.type
_entity_poly.pdbx_seq_one_letter_code
_entity_poly.pdbx_strand_id
1 'polypeptide(L)'
;MEQIKKRIKKVFAKAPKFELVEMPFIDVSEDPVRPELSLEFRQAYGRKIYGIKDEEGDIAAVMCFAFTNGIPKSVEDMDALSRDAAMQAVHRAGVQGSMAIAYTVWAKKKGGGKHMVNEVYKMIKASHHIDRLITLSPLTDMARKF
;
A
#
# COMPACT_ATOMS: atom_id res chain seq x y z
N MET A 1 -43.00 -3.22 -1.21
CA MET A 1 -42.11 -2.07 -1.46
C MET A 1 -41.20 -1.75 -0.29
N GLU A 2 -41.70 -1.67 0.93
CA GLU A 2 -40.88 -1.42 2.12
C GLU A 2 -39.81 -2.50 2.37
N GLN A 3 -40.16 -3.78 2.11
CA GLN A 3 -39.20 -4.88 2.29
C GLN A 3 -38.04 -4.83 1.31
N ILE A 4 -38.29 -4.35 0.10
CA ILE A 4 -37.23 -4.17 -0.92
C ILE A 4 -36.33 -3.02 -0.52
N LYS A 5 -36.89 -1.92 -0.05
CA LYS A 5 -36.10 -0.77 0.46
C LYS A 5 -35.23 -1.15 1.66
N LYS A 6 -35.78 -1.98 2.59
CA LYS A 6 -35.01 -2.49 3.73
C LYS A 6 -33.85 -3.40 3.30
N ARG A 7 -34.09 -4.26 2.30
CA ARG A 7 -33.03 -5.14 1.75
C ARG A 7 -31.94 -4.33 1.09
N ILE A 8 -32.27 -3.32 0.32
CA ILE A 8 -31.32 -2.44 -0.34
C ILE A 8 -30.48 -1.68 0.72
N LYS A 9 -31.11 -1.11 1.73
CA LYS A 9 -30.42 -0.47 2.85
C LYS A 9 -29.49 -1.42 3.58
N LYS A 10 -29.92 -2.68 3.83
CA LYS A 10 -29.08 -3.69 4.49
C LYS A 10 -27.86 -4.07 3.66
N VAL A 11 -28.03 -4.20 2.34
CA VAL A 11 -26.91 -4.53 1.43
C VAL A 11 -25.90 -3.39 1.39
N PHE A 12 -26.36 -2.14 1.25
CA PHE A 12 -25.48 -0.98 1.23
C PHE A 12 -24.86 -0.68 2.61
N ALA A 13 -25.62 -0.91 3.69
CA ALA A 13 -25.13 -0.69 5.05
C ALA A 13 -24.06 -1.72 5.47
N LYS A 14 -24.03 -2.92 4.83
CA LYS A 14 -23.04 -3.96 5.11
C LYS A 14 -21.75 -3.81 4.34
N ALA A 15 -21.72 -2.99 3.31
CA ALA A 15 -20.48 -2.73 2.57
C ALA A 15 -19.55 -1.90 3.45
N PRO A 16 -18.41 -2.45 3.89
CA PRO A 16 -17.49 -1.70 4.74
C PRO A 16 -16.91 -0.52 3.96
N LYS A 17 -16.86 0.63 4.62
CA LYS A 17 -16.26 1.82 4.05
C LYS A 17 -14.89 2.00 4.67
N PHE A 18 -13.89 2.05 3.82
CA PHE A 18 -12.52 2.31 4.21
C PHE A 18 -12.01 3.54 3.48
N GLU A 19 -11.19 4.31 4.16
CA GLU A 19 -10.51 5.45 3.59
C GLU A 19 -9.01 5.19 3.58
N LEU A 20 -8.40 5.29 2.41
CA LEU A 20 -6.96 5.20 2.27
C LEU A 20 -6.34 6.53 2.70
N VAL A 21 -5.45 6.52 3.68
CA VAL A 21 -4.82 7.71 4.22
C VAL A 21 -3.31 7.57 4.21
N GLU A 22 -2.61 8.64 3.85
CA GLU A 22 -1.16 8.69 3.99
C GLU A 22 -0.81 8.88 5.45
N MET A 23 0.15 8.09 5.94
CA MET A 23 0.55 8.13 7.35
C MET A 23 1.95 8.75 7.46
N PRO A 24 2.07 9.96 8.03
CA PRO A 24 3.37 10.61 8.21
C PRO A 24 4.22 9.97 9.31
N PHE A 25 3.59 9.16 10.16
CA PHE A 25 4.26 8.49 11.27
C PHE A 25 3.62 7.15 11.55
N ILE A 26 4.46 6.13 11.81
CA ILE A 26 4.06 4.84 12.35
C ILE A 26 5.07 4.41 13.41
N ASP A 27 4.66 3.53 14.31
CA ASP A 27 5.58 2.81 15.17
C ASP A 27 6.09 1.59 14.39
N VAL A 28 7.34 1.66 13.93
CA VAL A 28 7.91 0.60 13.08
C VAL A 28 8.01 -0.74 13.81
N SER A 29 8.03 -0.75 15.15
CA SER A 29 8.03 -1.98 15.91
C SER A 29 6.73 -2.78 15.79
N GLU A 30 5.65 -2.15 15.35
CA GLU A 30 4.38 -2.82 15.08
C GLU A 30 4.37 -3.60 13.76
N ASP A 31 5.35 -3.38 12.89
CA ASP A 31 5.48 -4.10 11.64
C ASP A 31 6.00 -5.52 11.90
N PRO A 32 5.18 -6.57 11.76
CA PRO A 32 5.63 -7.94 12.02
C PRO A 32 6.47 -8.52 10.89
N VAL A 33 6.52 -7.85 9.75
CA VAL A 33 7.16 -8.35 8.53
C VAL A 33 8.59 -7.84 8.41
N ARG A 34 8.78 -6.53 8.56
CA ARG A 34 10.09 -5.88 8.41
C ARG A 34 10.33 -4.85 9.50
N PRO A 35 10.34 -5.27 10.78
CA PRO A 35 10.50 -4.31 11.89
C PRO A 35 11.87 -3.62 11.89
N GLU A 36 12.86 -4.18 11.20
CA GLU A 36 14.20 -3.62 11.09
C GLU A 36 14.30 -2.38 10.22
N LEU A 37 13.30 -2.13 9.37
CA LEU A 37 13.30 -0.96 8.50
C LEU A 37 12.86 0.29 9.29
N SER A 38 13.70 1.32 9.28
CA SER A 38 13.43 2.56 10.00
C SER A 38 12.28 3.35 9.36
N LEU A 39 11.73 4.27 10.12
CA LEU A 39 10.73 5.21 9.60
C LEU A 39 11.34 6.06 8.47
N GLU A 40 12.59 6.49 8.64
CA GLU A 40 13.32 7.25 7.65
C GLU A 40 13.44 6.50 6.32
N PHE A 41 13.78 5.21 6.35
CA PHE A 41 13.81 4.37 5.16
C PHE A 41 12.46 4.36 4.45
N ARG A 42 11.38 4.25 5.22
CA ARG A 42 10.02 4.11 4.67
C ARG A 42 9.50 5.38 4.02
N GLN A 43 10.15 6.50 4.25
CA GLN A 43 9.75 7.80 3.72
C GLN A 43 10.75 8.40 2.74
N ALA A 44 11.94 7.80 2.62
CA ALA A 44 12.98 8.30 1.73
C ALA A 44 12.67 8.01 0.26
N TYR A 45 13.19 8.85 -0.63
CA TYR A 45 13.13 8.67 -2.08
C TYR A 45 11.71 8.45 -2.61
N GLY A 46 10.76 9.24 -2.13
CA GLY A 46 9.38 9.18 -2.56
C GLY A 46 8.58 7.99 -2.05
N ARG A 47 9.15 7.19 -1.15
CA ARG A 47 8.43 6.08 -0.52
C ARG A 47 7.32 6.61 0.36
N LYS A 48 6.24 5.86 0.45
CA LYS A 48 5.03 6.26 1.14
C LYS A 48 4.55 5.19 2.09
N ILE A 49 3.90 5.63 3.15
CA ILE A 49 3.21 4.77 4.10
C ILE A 49 1.74 5.10 4.04
N TYR A 50 0.91 4.10 3.76
CA TYR A 50 -0.54 4.26 3.74
C TYR A 50 -1.19 3.36 4.77
N GLY A 51 -2.26 3.85 5.37
CA GLY A 51 -3.17 3.05 6.19
C GLY A 51 -4.55 3.07 5.60
N ILE A 52 -5.38 2.11 5.98
CA ILE A 52 -6.82 2.20 5.75
C ILE A 52 -7.51 2.48 7.07
N LYS A 53 -8.33 3.52 7.05
CA LYS A 53 -9.14 3.93 8.19
C LYS A 53 -10.54 3.35 8.01
N ASP A 54 -11.04 2.67 9.03
CA ASP A 54 -12.40 2.11 9.00
C ASP A 54 -13.44 3.16 9.42
N GLU A 55 -14.72 2.75 9.46
CA GLU A 55 -15.82 3.64 9.81
C GLU A 55 -15.73 4.19 11.24
N GLU A 56 -15.06 3.46 12.13
CA GLU A 56 -14.83 3.87 13.51
C GLU A 56 -13.67 4.87 13.65
N GLY A 57 -12.96 5.13 12.58
CA GLY A 57 -11.80 6.02 12.56
C GLY A 57 -10.49 5.35 12.94
N ASP A 58 -10.48 4.02 13.06
CA ASP A 58 -9.29 3.25 13.41
C ASP A 58 -8.53 2.80 12.16
N ILE A 59 -7.22 2.66 12.28
CA ILE A 59 -6.39 2.10 11.23
C ILE A 59 -6.50 0.57 11.28
N ALA A 60 -7.03 -0.02 10.22
CA ALA A 60 -7.23 -1.47 10.12
C ALA A 60 -6.06 -2.22 9.51
N ALA A 61 -5.24 -1.55 8.71
CA ALA A 61 -4.02 -2.13 8.12
C ALA A 61 -3.09 -1.02 7.67
N VAL A 62 -1.81 -1.37 7.49
CA VAL A 62 -0.77 -0.45 7.01
C VAL A 62 0.00 -1.12 5.87
N MET A 63 0.37 -0.36 4.87
CA MET A 63 1.17 -0.82 3.75
C MET A 63 2.21 0.23 3.38
N CYS A 64 3.45 -0.20 3.17
CA CYS A 64 4.55 0.66 2.78
C CYS A 64 4.93 0.40 1.33
N PHE A 65 5.15 1.48 0.58
CA PHE A 65 5.42 1.44 -0.86
C PHE A 65 6.73 2.10 -1.22
N ALA A 66 7.39 1.52 -2.21
CA ALA A 66 8.39 2.20 -3.02
C ALA A 66 7.87 2.30 -4.45
N PHE A 67 8.40 3.25 -5.21
CA PHE A 67 8.04 3.44 -6.61
C PHE A 67 9.29 3.28 -7.46
N THR A 68 9.24 2.35 -8.41
CA THR A 68 10.40 1.96 -9.22
C THR A 68 10.05 1.85 -10.69
N ASN A 69 11.06 1.77 -11.56
CA ASN A 69 10.88 1.51 -12.98
C ASN A 69 11.18 0.04 -13.33
N GLY A 70 11.73 -0.72 -12.40
CA GLY A 70 12.04 -2.13 -12.56
C GLY A 70 11.55 -2.96 -11.40
N ILE A 71 11.48 -4.27 -11.58
CA ILE A 71 11.02 -5.20 -10.55
C ILE A 71 12.19 -5.56 -9.63
N PRO A 72 12.13 -5.17 -8.34
CA PRO A 72 13.20 -5.48 -7.40
C PRO A 72 13.20 -6.95 -7.00
N LYS A 73 14.38 -7.49 -6.73
CA LYS A 73 14.57 -8.87 -6.26
C LYS A 73 14.74 -8.95 -4.74
N SER A 74 15.02 -7.83 -4.10
CA SER A 74 15.29 -7.73 -2.67
C SER A 74 14.97 -6.32 -2.18
N VAL A 75 15.00 -6.12 -0.86
CA VAL A 75 14.86 -4.78 -0.27
C VAL A 75 16.02 -3.87 -0.68
N GLU A 76 17.25 -4.41 -0.74
CA GLU A 76 18.41 -3.64 -1.17
C GLU A 76 18.29 -3.21 -2.63
N ASP A 77 17.85 -4.13 -3.49
CA ASP A 77 17.60 -3.83 -4.90
C ASP A 77 16.47 -2.79 -5.05
N MET A 78 15.41 -2.93 -4.25
CA MET A 78 14.32 -1.95 -4.22
C MET A 78 14.81 -0.57 -3.80
N ASP A 79 15.69 -0.50 -2.81
CA ASP A 79 16.27 0.78 -2.37
C ASP A 79 17.02 1.45 -3.52
N ALA A 80 17.86 0.70 -4.22
CA ALA A 80 18.61 1.22 -5.36
C ALA A 80 17.67 1.68 -6.49
N LEU A 81 16.69 0.86 -6.84
CA LEU A 81 15.74 1.16 -7.91
C LEU A 81 14.85 2.37 -7.58
N SER A 82 14.44 2.52 -6.32
CA SER A 82 13.63 3.66 -5.92
C SER A 82 14.43 4.95 -5.86
N ARG A 83 15.71 4.90 -5.48
CA ARG A 83 16.61 6.05 -5.57
C ARG A 83 16.77 6.50 -7.01
N ASP A 84 17.02 5.57 -7.93
CA ASP A 84 17.18 5.88 -9.35
C ASP A 84 15.90 6.49 -9.90
N ALA A 85 14.75 5.94 -9.56
CA ALA A 85 13.46 6.47 -10.00
C ALA A 85 13.22 7.88 -9.47
N ALA A 86 13.57 8.15 -8.20
CA ALA A 86 13.45 9.47 -7.60
C ALA A 86 14.35 10.49 -8.27
N MET A 87 15.58 10.11 -8.60
CA MET A 87 16.51 10.98 -9.32
C MET A 87 16.02 11.28 -10.73
N GLN A 88 15.48 10.28 -11.42
CA GLN A 88 14.91 10.46 -12.76
C GLN A 88 13.67 11.35 -12.73
N ALA A 89 12.87 11.29 -11.67
CA ALA A 89 11.67 12.11 -11.51
C ALA A 89 11.97 13.61 -11.52
N VAL A 90 13.14 14.02 -11.04
CA VAL A 90 13.58 15.42 -11.09
C VAL A 90 13.65 15.92 -12.54
N HIS A 91 13.98 15.05 -13.48
CA HIS A 91 14.10 15.39 -14.91
C HIS A 91 12.80 15.10 -15.70
N ARG A 92 11.78 14.48 -15.08
CA ARG A 92 10.55 14.03 -15.73
C ARG A 92 9.29 14.61 -15.11
N ALA A 93 9.34 15.87 -14.70
CA ALA A 93 8.19 16.58 -14.12
C ALA A 93 7.56 15.87 -12.89
N GLY A 94 8.38 15.25 -12.05
CA GLY A 94 7.95 14.65 -10.80
C GLY A 94 7.33 13.26 -10.90
N VAL A 95 7.33 12.64 -12.08
CA VAL A 95 6.82 11.27 -12.25
C VAL A 95 7.87 10.28 -11.80
N GLN A 96 7.61 9.58 -10.70
CA GLN A 96 8.55 8.65 -10.10
C GLN A 96 8.08 7.21 -10.30
N GLY A 97 8.70 6.52 -11.26
CA GLY A 97 8.49 5.09 -11.47
C GLY A 97 7.09 4.74 -11.98
N SER A 98 6.99 3.60 -12.64
CA SER A 98 5.72 3.08 -13.17
C SER A 98 5.17 1.93 -12.32
N MET A 99 5.93 1.45 -11.36
CA MET A 99 5.57 0.33 -10.50
C MET A 99 5.50 0.76 -9.05
N ALA A 100 4.43 0.38 -8.36
CA ALA A 100 4.32 0.49 -6.92
C ALA A 100 4.75 -0.84 -6.29
N ILE A 101 5.73 -0.79 -5.42
CA ILE A 101 6.28 -1.97 -4.75
C ILE A 101 5.83 -1.95 -3.30
N ALA A 102 4.89 -2.83 -2.96
CA ALA A 102 4.47 -3.04 -1.58
C ALA A 102 5.47 -3.97 -0.91
N TYR A 103 6.37 -3.42 -0.10
CA TYR A 103 7.42 -4.21 0.53
C TYR A 103 7.07 -4.67 1.94
N THR A 104 6.06 -4.10 2.55
CA THR A 104 5.50 -4.62 3.79
C THR A 104 4.03 -4.23 3.89
N VAL A 105 3.23 -5.13 4.42
CA VAL A 105 1.81 -4.92 4.71
C VAL A 105 1.47 -5.73 5.95
N TRP A 106 0.70 -5.14 6.86
CA TRP A 106 0.20 -5.87 8.02
C TRP A 106 -1.18 -5.35 8.41
N ALA A 107 -1.97 -6.26 8.98
CA ALA A 107 -3.30 -5.96 9.48
C ALA A 107 -3.22 -5.61 10.96
N LYS A 108 -3.93 -4.57 11.36
CA LYS A 108 -4.14 -4.22 12.77
C LYS A 108 -5.49 -4.74 13.27
N LYS A 109 -6.42 -5.01 12.35
CA LYS A 109 -7.70 -5.65 12.61
C LYS A 109 -7.89 -6.83 11.67
N LYS A 110 -8.66 -7.82 12.10
CA LYS A 110 -8.95 -9.01 11.30
C LYS A 110 -9.53 -8.61 9.94
N GLY A 111 -8.97 -9.16 8.88
CA GLY A 111 -9.39 -8.87 7.50
C GLY A 111 -8.86 -7.56 6.94
N GLY A 112 -8.14 -6.76 7.73
CA GLY A 112 -7.64 -5.46 7.30
C GLY A 112 -6.71 -5.53 6.10
N GLY A 113 -5.85 -6.55 6.05
CA GLY A 113 -4.91 -6.73 4.94
C GLY A 113 -5.60 -6.85 3.60
N LYS A 114 -6.68 -7.63 3.52
CA LYS A 114 -7.47 -7.81 2.30
C LYS A 114 -8.09 -6.49 1.83
N HIS A 115 -8.68 -5.74 2.75
CA HIS A 115 -9.26 -4.43 2.44
C HIS A 115 -8.20 -3.43 2.01
N MET A 116 -7.02 -3.48 2.63
CA MET A 116 -5.88 -2.65 2.25
C MET A 116 -5.49 -2.89 0.80
N VAL A 117 -5.32 -4.14 0.40
CA VAL A 117 -4.98 -4.50 -0.98
C VAL A 117 -6.05 -3.99 -1.96
N ASN A 118 -7.32 -4.15 -1.63
CA ASN A 118 -8.42 -3.68 -2.47
C ASN A 118 -8.41 -2.16 -2.65
N GLU A 119 -8.22 -1.41 -1.57
CA GLU A 119 -8.21 0.06 -1.65
C GLU A 119 -6.98 0.58 -2.40
N VAL A 120 -5.82 -0.04 -2.20
CA VAL A 120 -4.60 0.30 -2.92
C VAL A 120 -4.74 -0.02 -4.42
N TYR A 121 -5.34 -1.16 -4.76
CA TYR A 121 -5.59 -1.52 -6.14
C TYR A 121 -6.48 -0.50 -6.86
N LYS A 122 -7.52 -0.01 -6.18
CA LYS A 122 -8.38 1.05 -6.72
C LYS A 122 -7.60 2.35 -6.95
N MET A 123 -6.75 2.71 -6.01
CA MET A 123 -5.90 3.90 -6.13
C MET A 123 -4.97 3.80 -7.34
N ILE A 124 -4.35 2.64 -7.52
CA ILE A 124 -3.42 2.41 -8.63
C ILE A 124 -4.16 2.43 -9.97
N LYS A 125 -5.34 1.82 -10.05
CA LYS A 125 -6.16 1.87 -11.27
C LYS A 125 -6.56 3.29 -11.65
N ALA A 126 -6.77 4.16 -10.67
CA ALA A 126 -7.09 5.56 -10.90
C ALA A 126 -5.86 6.40 -11.24
N SER A 127 -4.66 5.88 -11.04
CA SER A 127 -3.41 6.58 -11.34
C SER A 127 -3.06 6.47 -12.83
N HIS A 128 -2.61 7.57 -13.43
CA HIS A 128 -2.12 7.57 -14.80
C HIS A 128 -0.63 7.20 -14.92
N HIS A 129 0.07 7.14 -13.81
CA HIS A 129 1.52 6.97 -13.76
C HIS A 129 1.95 5.57 -13.36
N ILE A 130 1.13 4.89 -12.59
CA ILE A 130 1.45 3.59 -12.03
C ILE A 130 0.59 2.54 -12.73
N ASP A 131 1.24 1.61 -13.39
CA ASP A 131 0.57 0.57 -14.17
C ASP A 131 0.63 -0.82 -13.50
N ARG A 132 1.44 -0.99 -12.46
CA ARG A 132 1.61 -2.27 -11.78
C ARG A 132 1.75 -2.10 -10.28
N LEU A 133 1.11 -3.02 -9.54
CA LEU A 133 1.35 -3.22 -8.10
C LEU A 133 2.07 -4.55 -7.93
N ILE A 134 3.24 -4.50 -7.31
CA ILE A 134 4.07 -5.68 -7.06
C ILE A 134 4.29 -5.79 -5.57
N THR A 135 4.16 -7.02 -5.04
CA THR A 135 4.47 -7.28 -3.64
C THR A 135 5.86 -7.89 -3.52
N LEU A 136 6.64 -7.39 -2.58
CA LEU A 136 7.96 -7.91 -2.26
C LEU A 136 7.87 -8.64 -0.92
N SER A 137 7.63 -9.94 -0.99
CA SER A 137 7.50 -10.76 0.21
C SER A 137 8.87 -11.16 0.75
N PRO A 138 9.09 -11.09 2.07
CA PRO A 138 10.30 -11.60 2.68
C PRO A 138 10.28 -13.11 2.91
N LEU A 139 9.11 -13.76 2.76
CA LEU A 139 8.93 -15.10 3.25
C LEU A 139 9.47 -16.17 2.30
N THR A 140 8.99 -16.21 1.06
CA THR A 140 9.43 -17.19 0.09
C THR A 140 9.18 -16.69 -1.32
N ASP A 141 9.82 -17.34 -2.30
CA ASP A 141 9.54 -17.10 -3.70
C ASP A 141 8.10 -17.45 -4.08
N MET A 142 7.48 -18.38 -3.36
CA MET A 142 6.07 -18.74 -3.58
C MET A 142 5.12 -17.61 -3.21
N ALA A 143 5.43 -16.88 -2.15
CA ALA A 143 4.60 -15.74 -1.73
C ALA A 143 4.62 -14.57 -2.72
N ARG A 144 5.57 -14.56 -3.65
CA ARG A 144 5.70 -13.54 -4.68
C ARG A 144 4.87 -13.79 -5.92
N LYS A 145 4.24 -14.96 -6.02
CA LYS A 145 3.47 -15.37 -7.20
C LYS A 145 2.01 -14.96 -7.17
N PHE A 146 1.70 -13.91 -6.50
CA PHE A 146 0.34 -13.37 -6.51
C PHE A 146 0.01 -12.70 -7.84
#